data_ba8457634bed45d6764788011a9cf366
#
_entry.id   ba8457634bed45d6764788011a9cf366
#
_cell.length_a   1.000
_cell.length_b   1.000
_cell.length_c   1.000
_cell.angle_alpha   90.00
_cell.angle_beta   90.00
_cell.angle_gamma   90.00
#
_symmetry.space_group_name_H-M   'P 1'
#
loop_
_entity.id
_entity.type
_entity.pdbx_description
1 polymer ?
#
loop_
_entity_poly.entity_id
_entity_poly.type
_entity_poly.pdbx_seq_one_letter_code
_entity_poly.pdbx_strand_id
1 'polypeptide(L)'
;MTGVARPLYTEPDKRRSLDELAAMVGDGTVVAVGGGLSARAPMALLRALLRRKASGLTVVGSAHGIDIDLLSAGGALARSSESYVGFEQDFGLAPNYRRALELGAVAIDDSCCYTLVQQLRAAIQGLPFMPLRSLRGTSFPALHPEYRRMTCPFTGEELLLVPALEPDVALIHAQYGDTKGNLLIQGPPVADILFAKASKLVLATVEEIVETERLRTLSGVSLPYFYVSAVCETKFGAHPTSCYPFYAYDRPHTALYHKAARKSAEVFAADYLDVFVHGAATQESYLEAIGGESTRARLASWRKGAEAWKRLYADEDAS
;
A
#
# COMPACT_ATOMS: atom_id res chain seq x y z
N MET A 1 28.33 22.76 -37.72
CA MET A 1 26.98 22.14 -37.70
C MET A 1 27.02 21.01 -36.67
N THR A 2 26.62 21.30 -35.44
CA THR A 2 26.53 20.30 -34.36
C THR A 2 25.18 19.62 -34.48
N GLY A 3 25.18 18.46 -35.14
CA GLY A 3 24.00 17.60 -35.19
C GLY A 3 23.66 17.10 -33.80
N VAL A 4 22.62 17.66 -33.20
CA VAL A 4 22.00 17.09 -31.99
C VAL A 4 21.42 15.74 -32.43
N ALA A 5 22.08 14.65 -32.01
CA ALA A 5 21.53 13.30 -32.18
C ALA A 5 20.15 13.26 -31.52
N ARG A 6 19.09 13.11 -32.30
CA ARG A 6 17.77 12.81 -31.75
C ARG A 6 17.88 11.50 -30.94
N PRO A 7 17.42 11.46 -29.72
CA PRO A 7 17.36 10.18 -28.99
C PRO A 7 16.54 9.20 -29.84
N LEU A 8 17.09 8.03 -30.09
CA LEU A 8 16.45 6.95 -30.87
C LEU A 8 15.16 6.42 -30.19
N TYR A 9 14.93 6.76 -28.94
CA TYR A 9 13.77 6.37 -28.15
C TYR A 9 13.39 7.49 -27.18
N THR A 10 12.17 7.99 -27.28
CA THR A 10 11.56 8.86 -26.29
C THR A 10 10.67 8.01 -25.39
N GLU A 11 11.04 7.89 -24.13
CA GLU A 11 10.21 7.19 -23.16
C GLU A 11 8.86 7.90 -23.03
N PRO A 12 7.73 7.16 -23.05
CA PRO A 12 6.41 7.76 -22.99
C PRO A 12 6.18 8.44 -21.65
N ASP A 13 5.43 9.53 -21.65
CA ASP A 13 4.91 10.17 -20.44
C ASP A 13 3.87 9.26 -19.80
N LYS A 14 4.16 8.80 -18.58
CA LYS A 14 3.31 7.88 -17.80
C LYS A 14 2.40 8.57 -16.80
N ARG A 15 2.38 9.90 -16.81
CA ARG A 15 1.46 10.63 -15.92
C ARG A 15 0.02 10.34 -16.27
N ARG A 16 -0.76 10.10 -15.23
CA ARG A 16 -2.21 9.90 -15.29
C ARG A 16 -2.86 10.61 -14.11
N SER A 17 -4.13 10.89 -14.20
CA SER A 17 -4.93 11.33 -13.06
C SER A 17 -5.17 10.17 -12.07
N LEU A 18 -5.56 10.50 -10.86
CA LEU A 18 -5.86 9.51 -9.82
C LEU A 18 -7.04 8.60 -10.23
N ASP A 19 -8.04 9.15 -10.91
CA ASP A 19 -9.20 8.41 -11.37
C ASP A 19 -8.85 7.49 -12.56
N GLU A 20 -7.94 7.92 -13.45
CA GLU A 20 -7.41 7.05 -14.51
C GLU A 20 -6.62 5.88 -13.90
N LEU A 21 -5.80 6.11 -12.86
CA LEU A 21 -5.13 5.02 -12.16
C LEU A 21 -6.14 4.06 -11.55
N ALA A 22 -7.15 4.57 -10.87
CA ALA A 22 -8.19 3.72 -10.28
C ALA A 22 -8.97 2.92 -11.34
N ALA A 23 -9.21 3.48 -12.53
CA ALA A 23 -9.88 2.80 -13.63
C ALA A 23 -9.05 1.65 -14.23
N MET A 24 -7.72 1.67 -14.07
CA MET A 24 -6.83 0.58 -14.52
C MET A 24 -6.89 -0.66 -13.63
N VAL A 25 -7.47 -0.56 -12.43
CA VAL A 25 -7.65 -1.71 -11.52
C VAL A 25 -8.97 -2.37 -11.84
N GLY A 26 -8.97 -3.57 -12.39
CA GLY A 26 -10.20 -4.34 -12.68
C GLY A 26 -10.88 -4.87 -11.41
N ASP A 27 -12.16 -5.16 -11.49
CA ASP A 27 -12.86 -5.90 -10.43
C ASP A 27 -12.38 -7.36 -10.42
N GLY A 28 -12.33 -7.98 -9.25
CA GLY A 28 -11.85 -9.36 -9.07
C GLY A 28 -10.34 -9.55 -9.19
N THR A 29 -9.55 -8.48 -9.34
CA THR A 29 -8.08 -8.58 -9.50
C THR A 29 -7.36 -8.90 -8.19
N VAL A 30 -6.17 -9.49 -8.32
CA VAL A 30 -5.22 -9.67 -7.21
C VAL A 30 -4.35 -8.41 -7.11
N VAL A 31 -4.48 -7.71 -5.99
CA VAL A 31 -3.85 -6.41 -5.74
C VAL A 31 -2.82 -6.51 -4.64
N ALA A 32 -1.58 -6.16 -4.94
CA ALA A 32 -0.55 -5.97 -3.92
C ALA A 32 -0.55 -4.50 -3.47
N VAL A 33 -0.75 -4.27 -2.18
CA VAL A 33 -0.76 -2.93 -1.60
C VAL A 33 0.59 -2.62 -0.97
N GLY A 34 1.24 -1.56 -1.43
CA GLY A 34 2.53 -1.11 -0.93
C GLY A 34 2.42 -0.28 0.36
N GLY A 35 3.59 0.11 0.88
CA GLY A 35 3.70 0.71 2.20
C GLY A 35 3.62 -0.34 3.29
N GLY A 36 3.25 0.05 4.50
CA GLY A 36 3.05 -0.87 5.62
C GLY A 36 2.65 -0.13 6.88
N LEU A 37 1.65 -0.67 7.60
CA LEU A 37 1.12 -0.13 8.84
C LEU A 37 0.80 1.37 8.75
N SER A 38 1.62 2.20 9.39
CA SER A 38 1.43 3.66 9.45
C SER A 38 2.30 4.45 8.46
N ALA A 39 2.88 3.79 7.43
CA ALA A 39 3.80 4.42 6.50
C ALA A 39 3.48 4.12 5.03
N ARG A 40 3.36 5.17 4.23
CA ARG A 40 3.30 5.16 2.76
C ARG A 40 2.22 4.27 2.13
N ALA A 41 1.12 3.97 2.84
CA ALA A 41 -0.02 3.30 2.20
C ALA A 41 -0.59 4.20 1.08
N PRO A 42 -0.96 3.67 -0.09
CA PRO A 42 -1.45 4.47 -1.22
C PRO A 42 -2.91 4.94 -1.03
N MET A 43 -3.19 5.58 0.11
CA MET A 43 -4.54 5.87 0.61
C MET A 43 -5.41 6.68 -0.35
N ALA A 44 -4.83 7.64 -1.08
CA ALA A 44 -5.57 8.41 -2.08
C ALA A 44 -6.09 7.52 -3.21
N LEU A 45 -5.26 6.58 -3.68
CA LEU A 45 -5.67 5.62 -4.71
C LEU A 45 -6.71 4.63 -4.18
N LEU A 46 -6.59 4.19 -2.93
CA LEU A 46 -7.60 3.32 -2.30
C LEU A 46 -8.95 4.04 -2.17
N ARG A 47 -8.97 5.33 -1.78
CA ARG A 47 -10.19 6.14 -1.79
C ARG A 47 -10.79 6.27 -3.21
N ALA A 48 -9.96 6.44 -4.23
CA ALA A 48 -10.41 6.49 -5.62
C ALA A 48 -11.02 5.15 -6.08
N LEU A 49 -10.44 4.02 -5.67
CA LEU A 49 -11.04 2.70 -5.91
C LEU A 49 -12.43 2.56 -5.28
N LEU A 50 -12.60 3.03 -4.05
CA LEU A 50 -13.90 3.00 -3.37
C LEU A 50 -14.93 3.93 -4.04
N ARG A 51 -14.53 5.14 -4.48
CA ARG A 51 -15.41 6.04 -5.23
C ARG A 51 -15.88 5.43 -6.54
N ARG A 52 -14.99 4.69 -7.24
CA ARG A 52 -15.35 3.97 -8.46
C ARG A 52 -16.16 2.68 -8.15
N LYS A 53 -16.36 2.33 -6.89
CA LYS A 53 -17.05 1.10 -6.44
C LYS A 53 -16.35 -0.17 -6.91
N ALA A 54 -15.01 -0.19 -6.83
CA ALA A 54 -14.24 -1.40 -7.07
C ALA A 54 -14.75 -2.54 -6.19
N SER A 55 -14.78 -3.77 -6.72
CA SER A 55 -15.35 -4.92 -6.02
C SER A 55 -14.58 -6.21 -6.31
N GLY A 56 -14.75 -7.19 -5.42
CA GLY A 56 -14.19 -8.52 -5.62
C GLY A 56 -12.67 -8.61 -5.51
N LEU A 57 -11.98 -7.60 -4.98
CA LEU A 57 -10.52 -7.57 -4.92
C LEU A 57 -9.99 -8.65 -3.97
N THR A 58 -8.93 -9.32 -4.40
CA THR A 58 -8.06 -10.13 -3.53
C THR A 58 -6.83 -9.30 -3.19
N VAL A 59 -6.67 -8.92 -1.92
CA VAL A 59 -5.49 -8.17 -1.50
C VAL A 59 -4.43 -9.10 -0.95
N VAL A 60 -3.18 -8.87 -1.36
CA VAL A 60 -2.00 -9.59 -0.87
C VAL A 60 -1.01 -8.60 -0.27
N GLY A 61 -0.51 -8.91 0.91
CA GLY A 61 0.40 -8.02 1.61
C GLY A 61 1.07 -8.65 2.83
N SER A 62 1.85 -7.84 3.52
CA SER A 62 2.63 -8.28 4.68
C SER A 62 2.01 -7.82 5.98
N ALA A 63 2.08 -6.51 6.27
CA ALA A 63 1.53 -5.93 7.48
C ALA A 63 0.86 -4.60 7.13
N HIS A 64 -0.43 -4.54 7.34
CA HIS A 64 -1.30 -3.45 6.96
C HIS A 64 -2.22 -3.03 8.10
N GLY A 65 -2.93 -1.91 7.92
CA GLY A 65 -3.84 -1.37 8.92
C GLY A 65 -5.03 -0.68 8.31
N ILE A 66 -5.04 0.65 8.35
CA ILE A 66 -6.16 1.48 7.89
C ILE A 66 -6.50 1.28 6.40
N ASP A 67 -5.54 0.93 5.57
CA ASP A 67 -5.68 0.66 4.15
C ASP A 67 -6.60 -0.53 3.88
N ILE A 68 -6.31 -1.69 4.48
CA ILE A 68 -7.11 -2.91 4.32
C ILE A 68 -8.43 -2.81 5.09
N ASP A 69 -8.42 -2.17 6.26
CA ASP A 69 -9.65 -1.93 7.03
C ASP A 69 -10.63 -1.04 6.25
N LEU A 70 -10.12 0.00 5.55
CA LEU A 70 -10.90 0.89 4.70
C LEU A 70 -11.49 0.17 3.47
N LEU A 71 -10.69 -0.66 2.76
CA LEU A 71 -11.17 -1.46 1.63
C LEU A 71 -12.27 -2.44 2.05
N SER A 72 -12.14 -3.02 3.25
CA SER A 72 -13.16 -3.90 3.84
C SER A 72 -14.45 -3.16 4.12
N ALA A 73 -14.36 -1.98 4.74
CA ALA A 73 -15.52 -1.14 5.05
C ALA A 73 -16.26 -0.65 3.80
N GLY A 74 -15.52 -0.33 2.74
CA GLY A 74 -16.08 0.13 1.47
C GLY A 74 -16.58 -0.99 0.56
N GLY A 75 -16.51 -2.27 0.99
CA GLY A 75 -17.03 -3.41 0.23
C GLY A 75 -16.20 -3.78 -1.02
N ALA A 76 -14.97 -3.28 -1.13
CA ALA A 76 -14.11 -3.59 -2.28
C ALA A 76 -13.42 -4.95 -2.14
N LEU A 77 -13.19 -5.41 -0.92
CA LEU A 77 -12.41 -6.60 -0.61
C LEU A 77 -13.30 -7.86 -0.60
N ALA A 78 -12.90 -8.89 -1.35
CA ALA A 78 -13.54 -10.21 -1.30
C ALA A 78 -12.63 -11.24 -0.61
N ARG A 79 -11.30 -11.08 -0.71
CA ARG A 79 -10.33 -11.99 -0.12
C ARG A 79 -9.09 -11.22 0.37
N SER A 80 -8.55 -11.65 1.49
CA SER A 80 -7.33 -11.09 2.07
C SER A 80 -6.31 -12.20 2.31
N SER A 81 -5.11 -12.02 1.79
CA SER A 81 -3.92 -12.85 2.05
C SER A 81 -2.85 -11.98 2.69
N GLU A 82 -3.05 -11.66 3.97
CA GLU A 82 -2.22 -10.75 4.75
C GLU A 82 -1.60 -11.48 5.94
N SER A 83 -0.37 -11.10 6.31
CA SER A 83 0.26 -11.65 7.50
C SER A 83 -0.21 -10.96 8.78
N TYR A 84 -0.65 -9.73 8.65
CA TYR A 84 -1.18 -8.93 9.76
C TYR A 84 -2.05 -7.80 9.23
N VAL A 85 -3.22 -7.60 9.83
CA VAL A 85 -4.07 -6.42 9.63
C VAL A 85 -4.49 -5.86 10.98
N GLY A 86 -4.03 -4.63 11.29
CA GLY A 86 -4.33 -3.98 12.57
C GLY A 86 -3.64 -2.64 12.73
N PHE A 87 -3.91 -1.98 13.84
CA PHE A 87 -3.38 -0.67 14.18
C PHE A 87 -2.28 -0.74 15.27
N GLU A 88 -1.73 -1.93 15.48
CA GLU A 88 -0.67 -2.22 16.46
C GLU A 88 -0.98 -1.72 17.88
N GLN A 89 0.02 -1.10 18.52
CA GLN A 89 -0.08 -0.62 19.91
C GLN A 89 -1.01 0.59 20.06
N ASP A 90 -1.24 1.35 18.98
CA ASP A 90 -2.04 2.57 19.04
C ASP A 90 -3.54 2.27 19.29
N PHE A 91 -4.11 1.36 18.48
CA PHE A 91 -5.55 1.12 18.49
C PHE A 91 -5.92 -0.37 18.42
N GLY A 92 -4.95 -1.26 18.27
CA GLY A 92 -5.15 -2.72 18.28
C GLY A 92 -5.76 -3.25 16.99
N LEU A 93 -6.89 -3.97 17.10
CA LEU A 93 -7.50 -4.66 15.96
C LEU A 93 -8.12 -3.69 14.93
N ALA A 94 -8.15 -4.11 13.66
CA ALA A 94 -8.83 -3.44 12.56
C ALA A 94 -10.35 -3.76 12.61
N PRO A 95 -11.22 -2.80 13.00
CA PRO A 95 -12.60 -3.12 13.37
C PRO A 95 -13.48 -3.50 12.19
N ASN A 96 -13.33 -2.81 11.04
CA ASN A 96 -14.15 -3.09 9.85
C ASN A 96 -13.70 -4.38 9.18
N TYR A 97 -12.40 -4.60 9.07
CA TYR A 97 -11.82 -5.84 8.55
C TYR A 97 -12.27 -7.04 9.37
N ARG A 98 -12.13 -6.96 10.70
CA ARG A 98 -12.60 -8.00 11.61
C ARG A 98 -14.10 -8.29 11.44
N ARG A 99 -14.93 -7.25 11.38
CA ARG A 99 -16.38 -7.39 11.16
C ARG A 99 -16.68 -8.10 9.84
N ALA A 100 -15.97 -7.72 8.76
CA ALA A 100 -16.14 -8.34 7.45
C ALA A 100 -15.77 -9.83 7.46
N LEU A 101 -14.74 -10.22 8.20
CA LEU A 101 -14.36 -11.64 8.37
C LEU A 101 -15.39 -12.40 9.19
N GLU A 102 -15.83 -11.85 10.32
CA GLU A 102 -16.84 -12.48 11.21
C GLU A 102 -18.18 -12.69 10.51
N LEU A 103 -18.55 -11.80 9.59
CA LEU A 103 -19.76 -11.91 8.75
C LEU A 103 -19.57 -12.79 7.52
N GLY A 104 -18.36 -13.28 7.24
CA GLY A 104 -18.05 -14.05 6.04
C GLY A 104 -18.11 -13.24 4.74
N ALA A 105 -18.10 -11.90 4.83
CA ALA A 105 -18.09 -11.01 3.66
C ALA A 105 -16.71 -10.97 2.98
N VAL A 106 -15.65 -11.24 3.72
CA VAL A 106 -14.27 -11.35 3.22
C VAL A 106 -13.74 -12.72 3.59
N ALA A 107 -13.20 -13.45 2.61
CA ALA A 107 -12.47 -14.68 2.85
C ALA A 107 -11.02 -14.36 3.29
N ILE A 108 -10.48 -15.14 4.20
CA ILE A 108 -9.09 -15.02 4.63
C ILE A 108 -8.27 -16.21 4.12
N ASP A 109 -7.09 -15.91 3.57
CA ASP A 109 -6.01 -16.88 3.41
C ASP A 109 -4.93 -16.50 4.41
N ASP A 110 -4.70 -17.35 5.41
CA ASP A 110 -3.62 -17.11 6.36
C ASP A 110 -2.30 -16.94 5.61
N SER A 111 -1.55 -15.90 5.92
CA SER A 111 -0.29 -15.61 5.27
C SER A 111 0.83 -15.41 6.29
N CYS A 112 2.05 -15.57 5.84
CA CYS A 112 3.24 -15.32 6.63
C CYS A 112 4.15 -14.39 5.83
N CYS A 113 4.66 -13.33 6.44
CA CYS A 113 5.55 -12.35 5.78
C CYS A 113 6.68 -13.03 5.01
N TYR A 114 7.25 -14.09 5.58
CA TYR A 114 8.36 -14.79 4.93
C TYR A 114 7.91 -15.63 3.72
N THR A 115 6.77 -16.33 3.81
CA THR A 115 6.23 -17.08 2.65
C THR A 115 5.85 -16.14 1.53
N LEU A 116 5.16 -15.04 1.82
CA LEU A 116 4.83 -14.00 0.84
C LEU A 116 6.08 -13.51 0.09
N VAL A 117 7.12 -13.13 0.83
CA VAL A 117 8.39 -12.68 0.22
C VAL A 117 8.97 -13.74 -0.72
N GLN A 118 8.92 -15.02 -0.35
CA GLN A 118 9.48 -16.09 -1.19
C GLN A 118 8.59 -16.41 -2.40
N GLN A 119 7.27 -16.32 -2.26
CA GLN A 119 6.33 -16.46 -3.38
C GLN A 119 6.53 -15.35 -4.42
N LEU A 120 6.70 -14.09 -3.99
CA LEU A 120 7.04 -12.98 -4.88
C LEU A 120 8.42 -13.15 -5.54
N ARG A 121 9.42 -13.63 -4.80
CA ARG A 121 10.75 -13.93 -5.37
C ARG A 121 10.70 -15.03 -6.43
N ALA A 122 9.88 -16.05 -6.23
CA ALA A 122 9.65 -17.07 -7.24
C ALA A 122 9.12 -16.45 -8.53
N ALA A 123 8.09 -15.61 -8.45
CA ALA A 123 7.52 -14.88 -9.58
C ALA A 123 8.55 -14.00 -10.29
N ILE A 124 9.31 -13.19 -9.53
CA ILE A 124 10.36 -12.31 -10.07
C ILE A 124 11.44 -13.10 -10.84
N GLN A 125 11.76 -14.30 -10.39
CA GLN A 125 12.76 -15.16 -11.01
C GLN A 125 12.19 -16.06 -12.13
N GLY A 126 10.90 -15.99 -12.42
CA GLY A 126 10.23 -16.87 -13.38
C GLY A 126 10.20 -18.35 -12.93
N LEU A 127 10.27 -18.60 -11.61
CA LEU A 127 10.19 -19.94 -11.03
C LEU A 127 8.74 -20.23 -10.62
N PRO A 128 8.27 -21.47 -10.80
CA PRO A 128 6.91 -21.84 -10.43
C PRO A 128 6.70 -21.95 -8.91
N PHE A 129 7.76 -22.08 -8.13
CA PHE A 129 7.74 -22.20 -6.67
C PHE A 129 9.07 -21.79 -6.05
N MET A 130 9.06 -21.60 -4.72
CA MET A 130 10.28 -21.43 -3.89
C MET A 130 10.33 -22.50 -2.79
N PRO A 131 11.49 -23.19 -2.58
CA PRO A 131 11.68 -24.10 -1.46
C PRO A 131 12.02 -23.33 -0.18
N LEU A 132 11.38 -23.71 0.95
CA LEU A 132 11.53 -23.07 2.25
C LEU A 132 11.95 -24.09 3.32
N ARG A 133 12.76 -23.62 4.27
CA ARG A 133 13.03 -24.31 5.54
C ARG A 133 12.07 -23.95 6.66
N SER A 134 11.43 -22.79 6.55
CA SER A 134 10.50 -22.25 7.55
C SER A 134 9.17 -23.03 7.60
N LEU A 135 8.40 -22.81 8.67
CA LEU A 135 7.06 -23.37 8.92
C LEU A 135 7.03 -24.90 9.14
N ARG A 136 8.16 -25.59 9.12
CA ARG A 136 8.23 -27.01 9.49
C ARG A 136 7.86 -27.20 10.95
N GLY A 137 7.08 -28.24 11.24
CA GLY A 137 6.62 -28.53 12.62
C GLY A 137 5.48 -27.63 13.11
N THR A 138 4.92 -26.77 12.25
CA THR A 138 3.72 -25.96 12.55
C THR A 138 2.50 -26.51 11.81
N SER A 139 1.30 -26.10 12.23
CA SER A 139 0.04 -26.40 11.54
C SER A 139 -0.19 -25.55 10.29
N PHE A 140 0.57 -24.48 10.11
CA PHE A 140 0.39 -23.52 9.00
C PHE A 140 0.33 -24.19 7.61
N PRO A 141 1.21 -25.14 7.23
CA PRO A 141 1.11 -25.78 5.92
C PRO A 141 -0.17 -26.58 5.69
N ALA A 142 -0.89 -26.96 6.76
CA ALA A 142 -2.17 -27.68 6.64
C ALA A 142 -3.32 -26.75 6.19
N LEU A 143 -3.16 -25.44 6.36
CA LEU A 143 -4.12 -24.41 5.89
C LEU A 143 -3.96 -24.13 4.39
N HIS A 144 -2.87 -24.62 3.79
CA HIS A 144 -2.46 -24.35 2.41
C HIS A 144 -2.35 -25.66 1.61
N PRO A 145 -3.47 -26.19 1.09
CA PRO A 145 -3.46 -27.44 0.32
C PRO A 145 -2.67 -27.34 -0.99
N GLU A 146 -2.38 -26.13 -1.47
CA GLU A 146 -1.53 -25.88 -2.62
C GLU A 146 -0.03 -26.06 -2.33
N TYR A 147 0.41 -26.00 -1.08
CA TYR A 147 1.81 -26.20 -0.72
C TYR A 147 2.21 -27.66 -0.89
N ARG A 148 3.46 -27.91 -1.22
CA ARG A 148 4.02 -29.25 -1.42
C ARG A 148 5.26 -29.45 -0.57
N ARG A 149 5.73 -30.67 -0.47
CA ARG A 149 6.99 -31.00 0.21
C ARG A 149 7.92 -31.70 -0.76
N MET A 150 9.23 -31.50 -0.57
CA MET A 150 10.26 -32.24 -1.29
C MET A 150 11.45 -32.52 -0.39
N THR A 151 12.16 -33.61 -0.66
CA THR A 151 13.49 -33.87 -0.08
C THR A 151 14.54 -33.12 -0.90
N CYS A 152 15.35 -32.29 -0.25
CA CYS A 152 16.44 -31.58 -0.91
C CYS A 152 17.44 -32.57 -1.46
N PRO A 153 17.73 -32.58 -2.79
CA PRO A 153 18.64 -33.53 -3.39
C PRO A 153 20.11 -33.34 -2.95
N PHE A 154 20.45 -32.22 -2.37
CA PHE A 154 21.82 -31.91 -1.93
C PHE A 154 22.05 -32.23 -0.45
N THR A 155 21.04 -32.05 0.41
CA THR A 155 21.21 -32.19 1.86
C THR A 155 20.38 -33.29 2.50
N GLY A 156 19.43 -33.88 1.76
CA GLY A 156 18.45 -34.85 2.29
C GLY A 156 17.38 -34.25 3.21
N GLU A 157 17.37 -32.93 3.39
CA GLU A 157 16.46 -32.23 4.27
C GLU A 157 15.06 -32.08 3.63
N GLU A 158 14.00 -32.21 4.42
CA GLU A 158 12.65 -31.91 3.95
C GLU A 158 12.45 -30.39 3.80
N LEU A 159 11.94 -29.96 2.65
CA LEU A 159 11.63 -28.57 2.33
C LEU A 159 10.13 -28.42 2.04
N LEU A 160 9.56 -27.28 2.43
CA LEU A 160 8.23 -26.84 2.03
C LEU A 160 8.34 -26.08 0.72
N LEU A 161 7.47 -26.37 -0.25
CA LEU A 161 7.41 -25.66 -1.53
C LEU A 161 6.19 -24.74 -1.52
N VAL A 162 6.41 -23.44 -1.72
CA VAL A 162 5.35 -22.45 -1.88
C VAL A 162 5.26 -21.99 -3.32
N PRO A 163 4.05 -21.92 -3.93
CA PRO A 163 3.89 -21.52 -5.33
C PRO A 163 4.28 -20.05 -5.52
N ALA A 164 4.67 -19.70 -6.74
CA ALA A 164 4.90 -18.30 -7.12
C ALA A 164 3.60 -17.49 -6.97
N LEU A 165 3.72 -16.24 -6.54
CA LEU A 165 2.63 -15.26 -6.45
C LEU A 165 2.94 -14.10 -7.39
N GLU A 166 2.10 -13.93 -8.42
CA GLU A 166 2.18 -12.86 -9.39
C GLU A 166 0.91 -12.01 -9.30
N PRO A 167 0.92 -10.89 -8.53
CA PRO A 167 -0.25 -10.01 -8.45
C PRO A 167 -0.57 -9.39 -9.81
N ASP A 168 -1.86 -9.14 -10.07
CA ASP A 168 -2.27 -8.45 -11.29
C ASP A 168 -1.84 -6.98 -11.24
N VAL A 169 -1.96 -6.35 -10.06
CA VAL A 169 -1.66 -4.93 -9.88
C VAL A 169 -0.91 -4.71 -8.56
N ALA A 170 0.16 -3.89 -8.60
CA ALA A 170 0.75 -3.30 -7.40
C ALA A 170 0.37 -1.82 -7.30
N LEU A 171 -0.10 -1.41 -6.12
CA LEU A 171 -0.41 -0.02 -5.77
C LEU A 171 0.69 0.49 -4.84
N ILE A 172 1.41 1.54 -5.24
CA ILE A 172 2.56 2.05 -4.50
C ILE A 172 2.41 3.55 -4.29
N HIS A 173 2.81 4.02 -3.10
CA HIS A 173 3.01 5.44 -2.84
C HIS A 173 4.49 5.72 -2.54
N ALA A 174 5.07 6.68 -3.27
CA ALA A 174 6.47 7.05 -3.11
C ALA A 174 6.62 8.56 -2.85
N GLN A 175 7.79 8.97 -2.37
CA GLN A 175 8.10 10.37 -2.12
C GLN A 175 8.23 11.16 -3.43
N TYR A 176 8.96 10.61 -4.39
CA TYR A 176 9.22 11.28 -5.66
C TYR A 176 9.05 10.31 -6.83
N GLY A 177 8.62 10.87 -7.93
CA GLY A 177 8.65 10.20 -9.23
C GLY A 177 9.04 11.16 -10.34
N ASP A 178 9.28 10.63 -11.54
CA ASP A 178 9.39 11.44 -12.75
C ASP A 178 8.30 11.07 -13.77
N THR A 179 8.22 11.84 -14.84
CA THR A 179 7.21 11.64 -15.89
C THR A 179 7.35 10.30 -16.61
N LYS A 180 8.51 9.66 -16.52
CA LYS A 180 8.81 8.37 -17.13
C LYS A 180 8.37 7.20 -16.26
N GLY A 181 8.14 7.46 -14.95
CA GLY A 181 7.77 6.45 -13.96
C GLY A 181 8.95 5.90 -13.15
N ASN A 182 10.11 6.58 -13.11
CA ASN A 182 11.10 6.28 -12.09
C ASN A 182 10.58 6.73 -10.74
N LEU A 183 10.73 5.90 -9.70
CA LEU A 183 10.30 6.22 -8.35
C LEU A 183 11.48 6.25 -7.39
N LEU A 184 11.43 7.19 -6.45
CA LEU A 184 12.33 7.24 -5.30
C LEU A 184 11.53 7.03 -4.02
N ILE A 185 11.79 5.93 -3.34
CA ILE A 185 11.27 5.62 -2.00
C ILE A 185 12.37 5.93 -0.99
N GLN A 186 12.11 6.87 -0.10
CA GLN A 186 13.01 7.21 1.00
C GLN A 186 12.59 6.48 2.27
N GLY A 187 13.56 5.88 2.95
CA GLY A 187 13.32 5.00 4.09
C GLY A 187 13.07 3.54 3.68
N PRO A 188 12.59 2.70 4.61
CA PRO A 188 12.37 1.28 4.35
C PRO A 188 11.29 1.07 3.28
N PRO A 189 11.59 0.34 2.18
CA PRO A 189 10.59 0.09 1.14
C PRO A 189 9.59 -1.02 1.50
N VAL A 190 9.69 -1.63 2.68
CA VAL A 190 8.88 -2.78 3.11
C VAL A 190 8.83 -3.86 2.02
N ALA A 191 7.68 -4.06 1.37
CA ALA A 191 7.53 -5.00 0.26
C ALA A 191 7.36 -4.33 -1.12
N ASP A 192 7.33 -2.99 -1.19
CA ASP A 192 7.02 -2.22 -2.41
C ASP A 192 7.82 -2.69 -3.64
N ILE A 193 9.14 -2.88 -3.46
CA ILE A 193 10.04 -3.29 -4.56
C ILE A 193 9.72 -4.71 -5.05
N LEU A 194 9.37 -5.61 -4.14
CA LEU A 194 8.98 -6.97 -4.50
C LEU A 194 7.63 -6.98 -5.20
N PHE A 195 6.66 -6.24 -4.67
CA PHE A 195 5.35 -6.09 -5.30
C PHE A 195 5.47 -5.54 -6.71
N ALA A 196 6.21 -4.44 -6.88
CA ALA A 196 6.41 -3.85 -8.20
C ALA A 196 7.07 -4.79 -9.21
N LYS A 197 8.05 -5.59 -8.77
CA LYS A 197 8.76 -6.51 -9.66
C LYS A 197 7.98 -7.78 -9.97
N ALA A 198 7.10 -8.21 -9.09
CA ALA A 198 6.31 -9.43 -9.26
C ALA A 198 4.97 -9.20 -9.96
N SER A 199 4.46 -7.97 -9.98
CA SER A 199 3.13 -7.65 -10.53
C SER A 199 3.17 -7.37 -12.02
N LYS A 200 2.05 -7.66 -12.71
CA LYS A 200 1.86 -7.37 -14.15
C LYS A 200 1.70 -5.88 -14.43
N LEU A 201 1.06 -5.15 -13.51
CA LEU A 201 0.80 -3.72 -13.61
C LEU A 201 1.26 -3.02 -12.33
N VAL A 202 1.91 -1.88 -12.43
CA VAL A 202 2.34 -1.08 -11.28
C VAL A 202 1.80 0.34 -11.41
N LEU A 203 0.95 0.73 -10.48
CA LEU A 203 0.33 2.05 -10.41
C LEU A 203 0.90 2.79 -9.21
N ALA A 204 1.49 3.95 -9.46
CA ALA A 204 2.15 4.72 -8.43
C ALA A 204 1.48 6.07 -8.21
N THR A 205 1.31 6.44 -6.95
CA THR A 205 1.11 7.83 -6.55
C THR A 205 2.40 8.37 -5.93
N VAL A 206 2.70 9.64 -6.12
CA VAL A 206 3.90 10.27 -5.57
C VAL A 206 3.57 11.63 -4.98
N GLU A 207 4.35 12.06 -3.98
CA GLU A 207 4.18 13.40 -3.40
C GLU A 207 4.59 14.50 -4.40
N GLU A 208 5.67 14.25 -5.15
CA GLU A 208 6.18 15.20 -6.16
C GLU A 208 6.65 14.49 -7.42
N ILE A 209 6.28 15.02 -8.57
CA ILE A 209 6.90 14.72 -9.86
C ILE A 209 8.07 15.68 -10.07
N VAL A 210 9.25 15.13 -10.27
CA VAL A 210 10.49 15.90 -10.47
C VAL A 210 11.21 15.46 -11.75
N GLU A 211 12.18 16.28 -12.21
CA GLU A 211 13.05 15.88 -13.31
C GLU A 211 13.91 14.66 -12.93
N THR A 212 14.15 13.75 -13.89
CA THR A 212 14.94 12.52 -13.66
C THR A 212 16.30 12.82 -13.02
N GLU A 213 16.94 13.92 -13.41
CA GLU A 213 18.23 14.33 -12.85
C GLU A 213 18.14 14.71 -11.38
N ARG A 214 17.00 15.26 -10.97
CA ARG A 214 16.73 15.56 -9.54
C ARG A 214 16.66 14.29 -8.71
N LEU A 215 16.06 13.21 -9.21
CA LEU A 215 16.05 11.92 -8.52
C LEU A 215 17.47 11.43 -8.23
N ARG A 216 18.37 11.55 -9.22
CA ARG A 216 19.78 11.15 -9.08
C ARG A 216 20.52 11.93 -8.00
N THR A 217 20.24 13.25 -7.88
CA THR A 217 20.87 14.10 -6.85
C THR A 217 20.33 13.88 -5.47
N LEU A 218 19.10 13.36 -5.32
CA LEU A 218 18.49 13.06 -3.99
C LEU A 218 19.10 11.79 -3.37
N SER A 219 18.84 10.64 -3.92
CA SER A 219 19.39 9.36 -3.45
C SER A 219 19.25 8.25 -4.51
N GLY A 220 19.00 8.64 -5.74
CA GLY A 220 18.85 7.73 -6.87
C GLY A 220 17.42 7.25 -7.11
N VAL A 221 17.29 6.17 -7.84
CA VAL A 221 16.03 5.55 -8.21
C VAL A 221 15.86 4.25 -7.44
N SER A 222 14.80 4.13 -6.66
CA SER A 222 14.46 2.89 -5.94
C SER A 222 13.78 1.87 -6.85
N LEU A 223 12.91 2.35 -7.75
CA LEU A 223 12.20 1.53 -8.71
C LEU A 223 12.29 2.18 -10.10
N PRO A 224 13.00 1.55 -11.06
CA PRO A 224 13.15 2.06 -12.41
C PRO A 224 11.85 2.06 -13.21
N TYR A 225 11.75 3.01 -14.13
CA TYR A 225 10.59 3.30 -14.98
C TYR A 225 9.99 2.08 -15.67
N PHE A 226 10.79 1.10 -16.06
CA PHE A 226 10.29 -0.07 -16.81
C PHE A 226 9.44 -1.04 -15.96
N TYR A 227 9.43 -0.89 -14.64
CA TYR A 227 8.47 -1.60 -13.78
C TYR A 227 7.16 -0.83 -13.62
N VAL A 228 7.17 0.50 -13.70
CA VAL A 228 6.00 1.35 -13.41
C VAL A 228 5.20 1.60 -14.67
N SER A 229 3.90 1.33 -14.60
CA SER A 229 2.97 1.45 -15.72
C SER A 229 2.37 2.85 -15.83
N ALA A 230 2.04 3.46 -14.70
CA ALA A 230 1.50 4.82 -14.62
C ALA A 230 1.85 5.47 -13.29
N VAL A 231 1.95 6.81 -13.29
CA VAL A 231 2.28 7.63 -12.11
C VAL A 231 1.35 8.84 -12.01
N CYS A 232 0.92 9.15 -10.78
CA CYS A 232 0.10 10.31 -10.46
C CYS A 232 0.75 11.13 -9.34
N GLU A 233 0.96 12.44 -9.56
CA GLU A 233 1.31 13.33 -8.46
C GLU A 233 0.08 13.50 -7.55
N THR A 234 0.26 13.18 -6.27
CA THR A 234 -0.84 13.18 -5.30
C THR A 234 -0.30 13.59 -3.94
N LYS A 235 -0.30 14.89 -3.68
CA LYS A 235 0.16 15.45 -2.40
C LYS A 235 -0.66 14.89 -1.25
N PHE A 236 0.02 14.52 -0.15
CA PHE A 236 -0.60 13.81 0.97
C PHE A 236 -1.32 12.52 0.55
N GLY A 237 -0.79 11.84 -0.47
CA GLY A 237 -1.38 10.65 -1.05
C GLY A 237 -1.43 9.45 -0.11
N ALA A 238 -0.53 9.40 0.88
CA ALA A 238 -0.52 8.36 1.92
C ALA A 238 -1.34 8.73 3.17
N HIS A 239 -1.79 9.98 3.34
CA HIS A 239 -2.52 10.38 4.56
C HIS A 239 -3.75 9.49 4.82
N PRO A 240 -3.96 9.02 6.07
CA PRO A 240 -3.35 9.42 7.34
C PRO A 240 -2.04 8.74 7.70
N THR A 241 -1.56 7.78 6.90
CA THR A 241 -0.22 7.20 7.11
C THR A 241 0.86 8.23 6.77
N SER A 242 2.06 8.05 7.31
CA SER A 242 3.17 8.97 7.09
C SER A 242 3.77 8.84 5.69
N CYS A 243 4.36 9.91 5.20
CA CYS A 243 5.27 9.90 4.05
C CYS A 243 6.48 10.79 4.36
N TYR A 244 7.43 10.28 5.15
CA TYR A 244 8.65 11.02 5.45
C TYR A 244 9.51 11.18 4.18
N PRO A 245 10.13 12.34 3.95
CA PRO A 245 10.24 13.51 4.83
C PRO A 245 9.11 14.56 4.65
N PHE A 246 8.03 14.27 3.95
CA PHE A 246 6.98 15.24 3.69
C PHE A 246 6.12 15.51 4.92
N TYR A 247 5.58 14.47 5.55
CA TYR A 247 4.68 14.58 6.70
C TYR A 247 4.73 13.34 7.61
N ALA A 248 4.34 13.55 8.85
CA ALA A 248 4.22 12.53 9.86
C ALA A 248 2.88 11.78 9.75
N TYR A 249 2.76 10.67 10.47
CA TYR A 249 1.53 9.94 10.69
C TYR A 249 0.49 10.81 11.42
N ASP A 250 -0.73 10.86 10.89
CA ASP A 250 -1.83 11.58 11.53
C ASP A 250 -2.60 10.67 12.49
N ARG A 251 -2.05 10.53 13.70
CA ARG A 251 -2.65 9.73 14.75
C ARG A 251 -4.03 10.25 15.18
N PRO A 252 -4.29 11.57 15.36
CA PRO A 252 -5.63 12.09 15.62
C PRO A 252 -6.67 11.71 14.55
N HIS A 253 -6.33 11.79 13.28
CA HIS A 253 -7.23 11.35 12.21
C HIS A 253 -7.47 9.83 12.24
N THR A 254 -6.44 9.05 12.54
CA THR A 254 -6.58 7.60 12.72
C THR A 254 -7.42 7.25 13.95
N ALA A 255 -7.32 8.03 15.04
CA ALA A 255 -8.18 7.89 16.21
C ALA A 255 -9.65 8.16 15.87
N LEU A 256 -9.93 9.23 15.10
CA LEU A 256 -11.27 9.54 14.59
C LEU A 256 -11.82 8.37 13.75
N TYR A 257 -11.03 7.87 12.80
CA TYR A 257 -11.35 6.70 11.99
C TYR A 257 -11.73 5.51 12.86
N HIS A 258 -10.83 5.13 13.77
CA HIS A 258 -10.99 3.95 14.62
C HIS A 258 -12.20 4.08 15.56
N LYS A 259 -12.44 5.27 16.12
CA LYS A 259 -13.61 5.55 16.96
C LYS A 259 -14.93 5.34 16.19
N ALA A 260 -15.01 5.78 14.93
CA ALA A 260 -16.18 5.53 14.08
C ALA A 260 -16.31 4.03 13.73
N ALA A 261 -15.20 3.38 13.34
CA ALA A 261 -15.17 1.99 12.92
C ALA A 261 -15.58 1.00 14.04
N ARG A 262 -15.30 1.32 15.30
CA ARG A 262 -15.69 0.49 16.46
C ARG A 262 -17.19 0.49 16.77
N LYS A 263 -17.96 1.46 16.28
CA LYS A 263 -19.40 1.55 16.54
C LYS A 263 -20.16 0.50 15.72
N SER A 264 -20.50 0.83 14.48
CA SER A 264 -21.18 -0.06 13.54
C SER A 264 -20.77 0.27 12.11
N ALA A 265 -21.16 -0.57 11.14
CA ALA A 265 -20.90 -0.31 9.72
C ALA A 265 -21.66 0.93 9.23
N GLU A 266 -22.89 1.13 9.67
CA GLU A 266 -23.73 2.27 9.29
C GLU A 266 -23.15 3.58 9.82
N VAL A 267 -22.73 3.58 11.08
CA VAL A 267 -22.09 4.76 11.70
C VAL A 267 -20.76 5.06 11.01
N PHE A 268 -19.97 4.03 10.69
CA PHE A 268 -18.73 4.25 9.95
C PHE A 268 -18.97 4.80 8.55
N ALA A 269 -20.00 4.30 7.86
CA ALA A 269 -20.38 4.82 6.55
C ALA A 269 -20.72 6.31 6.61
N ALA A 270 -21.59 6.71 7.54
CA ALA A 270 -22.01 8.09 7.69
C ALA A 270 -20.88 9.02 8.21
N ASP A 271 -20.17 8.59 9.26
CA ASP A 271 -19.17 9.43 9.94
C ASP A 271 -17.83 9.51 9.19
N TYR A 272 -17.50 8.49 8.36
CA TYR A 272 -16.20 8.44 7.70
C TYR A 272 -16.29 8.27 6.16
N LEU A 273 -16.98 7.24 5.63
CA LEU A 273 -17.00 7.02 4.18
C LEU A 273 -17.69 8.16 3.44
N ASP A 274 -18.85 8.61 3.92
CA ASP A 274 -19.60 9.71 3.28
C ASP A 274 -18.86 11.05 3.36
N VAL A 275 -18.03 11.25 4.37
CA VAL A 275 -17.27 12.51 4.56
C VAL A 275 -15.94 12.47 3.79
N PHE A 276 -15.12 11.43 4.00
CA PHE A 276 -13.72 11.41 3.57
C PHE A 276 -13.46 10.56 2.30
N VAL A 277 -14.46 9.83 1.83
CA VAL A 277 -14.34 9.01 0.61
C VAL A 277 -15.30 9.50 -0.45
N HIS A 278 -16.62 9.43 -0.20
CA HIS A 278 -17.64 9.76 -1.18
C HIS A 278 -17.88 11.26 -1.30
N GLY A 279 -17.91 12.00 -0.18
CA GLY A 279 -18.05 13.45 -0.14
C GLY A 279 -16.79 14.20 -0.59
N ALA A 280 -15.63 13.56 -0.49
CA ALA A 280 -14.36 14.08 -0.96
C ALA A 280 -14.05 13.56 -2.38
N ALA A 281 -14.68 14.14 -3.39
CA ALA A 281 -14.58 13.67 -4.77
C ALA A 281 -13.17 13.78 -5.36
N THR A 282 -12.37 14.76 -4.95
CA THR A 282 -10.99 14.97 -5.38
C THR A 282 -10.01 14.90 -4.20
N GLN A 283 -8.72 14.83 -4.49
CA GLN A 283 -7.69 14.90 -3.43
C GLN A 283 -7.70 16.24 -2.74
N GLU A 284 -7.99 17.34 -3.46
CA GLU A 284 -8.09 18.69 -2.90
C GLU A 284 -9.26 18.78 -1.91
N SER A 285 -10.44 18.28 -2.27
CA SER A 285 -11.61 18.27 -1.36
C SER A 285 -11.38 17.38 -0.14
N TYR A 286 -10.62 16.29 -0.30
CA TYR A 286 -10.18 15.49 0.85
C TYR A 286 -9.25 16.28 1.78
N LEU A 287 -8.28 17.00 1.21
CA LEU A 287 -7.36 17.81 2.01
C LEU A 287 -8.08 18.91 2.79
N GLU A 288 -9.11 19.52 2.21
CA GLU A 288 -9.97 20.48 2.92
C GLU A 288 -10.77 19.80 4.03
N ALA A 289 -11.35 18.63 3.78
CA ALA A 289 -12.13 17.88 4.76
C ALA A 289 -11.32 17.47 6.01
N ILE A 290 -10.02 17.21 5.86
CA ILE A 290 -9.13 16.89 7.00
C ILE A 290 -8.61 18.11 7.75
N GLY A 291 -9.02 19.35 7.38
CA GLY A 291 -8.59 20.59 8.02
C GLY A 291 -7.62 21.45 7.20
N GLY A 292 -7.47 21.18 5.91
CA GLY A 292 -6.76 22.03 4.96
C GLY A 292 -5.30 22.29 5.32
N GLU A 293 -4.89 23.57 5.17
CA GLU A 293 -3.49 23.99 5.43
C GLU A 293 -3.08 23.81 6.89
N SER A 294 -3.99 23.96 7.84
CA SER A 294 -3.69 23.80 9.28
C SER A 294 -3.18 22.38 9.59
N THR A 295 -3.88 21.36 9.11
CA THR A 295 -3.47 19.97 9.30
C THR A 295 -2.17 19.68 8.55
N ARG A 296 -2.02 20.14 7.32
CA ARG A 296 -0.79 19.96 6.53
C ARG A 296 0.42 20.57 7.23
N ALA A 297 0.30 21.80 7.73
CA ALA A 297 1.37 22.48 8.46
C ALA A 297 1.72 21.75 9.76
N ARG A 298 0.70 21.28 10.50
CA ARG A 298 0.90 20.46 11.71
C ARG A 298 1.70 19.20 11.40
N LEU A 299 1.29 18.41 10.41
CA LEU A 299 1.93 17.16 10.06
C LEU A 299 3.35 17.35 9.49
N ALA A 300 3.61 18.45 8.78
CA ALA A 300 4.94 18.80 8.30
C ALA A 300 5.87 19.34 9.40
N SER A 301 5.33 19.71 10.56
CA SER A 301 6.09 20.38 11.65
C SER A 301 7.11 19.46 12.32
N TRP A 302 7.02 18.14 12.19
CA TRP A 302 7.99 17.18 12.74
C TRP A 302 9.45 17.50 12.35
N ARG A 303 9.64 18.18 11.20
CA ARG A 303 10.96 18.63 10.73
C ARG A 303 11.60 19.66 11.65
N LYS A 304 10.83 20.29 12.53
CA LYS A 304 11.30 21.34 13.47
C LYS A 304 12.00 20.76 14.72
N GLY A 305 12.15 19.44 14.81
CA GLY A 305 12.89 18.77 15.86
C GLY A 305 12.03 18.07 16.91
N ALA A 306 12.68 17.56 17.97
CA ALA A 306 12.06 16.66 18.96
C ALA A 306 10.85 17.27 19.69
N GLU A 307 10.82 18.58 19.93
CA GLU A 307 9.69 19.24 20.59
C GLU A 307 8.44 19.32 19.69
N ALA A 308 8.64 19.49 18.38
CA ALA A 308 7.52 19.44 17.45
C ALA A 308 6.97 18.02 17.32
N TRP A 309 7.85 17.02 17.36
CA TRP A 309 7.49 15.60 17.37
C TRP A 309 6.66 15.25 18.61
N LYS A 310 7.06 15.69 19.79
CA LYS A 310 6.27 15.50 21.02
C LYS A 310 4.88 16.10 20.93
N ARG A 311 4.74 17.30 20.34
CA ARG A 311 3.44 17.98 20.18
C ARG A 311 2.50 17.24 19.23
N LEU A 312 3.00 16.52 18.24
CA LEU A 312 2.15 15.71 17.34
C LEU A 312 1.39 14.61 18.07
N TYR A 313 1.88 14.19 19.26
CA TYR A 313 1.34 13.09 20.03
C TYR A 313 0.87 13.50 21.45
N ALA A 314 1.11 14.75 21.87
CA ALA A 314 0.84 15.20 23.23
C ALA A 314 -0.64 15.54 23.54
N ASP A 315 -1.45 15.81 22.51
CA ASP A 315 -2.83 16.28 22.70
C ASP A 315 -3.85 15.15 22.93
N GLU A 316 -3.41 13.90 23.09
CA GLU A 316 -4.27 12.73 23.09
C GLU A 316 -4.55 12.17 24.49
N ASP A 317 -3.73 12.50 25.48
CA ASP A 317 -3.95 12.09 26.88
C ASP A 317 -4.92 13.03 27.63
N ALA A 318 -5.47 14.04 26.98
CA ALA A 318 -6.33 15.06 27.59
C ALA A 318 -7.82 14.91 27.23
N SER A 319 -8.27 13.77 26.69
CA SER A 319 -9.70 13.56 26.36
C SER A 319 -10.27 12.24 26.86
#